data_f30ebc0f3ff7c7aa43ac2e8908e2ce9a
#
_entry.id   f30ebc0f3ff7c7aa43ac2e8908e2ce9a
#
_cell.length_a   1.000
_cell.length_b   1.000
_cell.length_c   1.000
_cell.angle_alpha   90.00
_cell.angle_beta   90.00
_cell.angle_gamma   90.00
#
_symmetry.space_group_name_H-M   'P 1'
#
loop_
_entity.id
_entity.type
_entity.pdbx_description
1 polymer ?
#
loop_
_entity_poly.entity_id
_entity_poly.type
_entity_poly.pdbx_seq_one_letter_code
_entity_poly.pdbx_strand_id
1 'polypeptide(L)'
;MKVVVVGAGVFGASVAYHLARTGAEVVVFDRDDAGRATSAGAGIVCPWLSAREDEGWLPLAYGAGRYYPRLVQDLAAEGETELGYRRVGLLVVPDEARQLDVVEQRLAVRRQVAPEMGVVKRVSPEEAVAMFPALRPGQPATHIENAARVNGRLMAAGLLRAAQKRGAVVRAGSPEILAEGGAAKGVRLGGEVVGADAVVVTAGAWAPALLAPLGVALRVEPQKGQIVHLRLGGVDTSRWPVLQPMNSFYLLTFDDSRVVIGATREYGSGFDHRVTAAGQKAVLDVALAVAPGLADGELIETRIGFRPMAADELPMLGAVRGVPGLFVGNGLGPSGLTLGPYAGRLLADAVLGRSTEIELGAYDPLRG
;
A
#
# COMPACT_ATOMS: atom_id res chain seq x y z
N MET A 1 -26.42 -9.77 4.64
CA MET A 1 -25.20 -10.18 5.35
C MET A 1 -24.63 -8.98 6.07
N LYS A 2 -24.32 -9.13 7.35
CA LYS A 2 -23.68 -8.10 8.17
C LYS A 2 -22.20 -8.43 8.36
N VAL A 3 -21.32 -7.49 8.05
CA VAL A 3 -19.85 -7.69 8.12
C VAL A 3 -19.24 -6.61 9.00
N VAL A 4 -18.39 -7.02 9.92
CA VAL A 4 -17.53 -6.11 10.68
C VAL A 4 -16.12 -6.16 10.09
N VAL A 5 -15.56 -4.98 9.80
CA VAL A 5 -14.18 -4.81 9.34
C VAL A 5 -13.38 -4.12 10.45
N VAL A 6 -12.29 -4.73 10.91
CA VAL A 6 -11.42 -4.17 11.95
C VAL A 6 -10.10 -3.73 11.32
N GLY A 7 -9.91 -2.40 11.24
CA GLY A 7 -8.82 -1.71 10.57
C GLY A 7 -9.28 -0.99 9.30
N ALA A 8 -9.14 0.35 9.27
CA ALA A 8 -9.51 1.24 8.17
C ALA A 8 -8.31 1.76 7.37
N GLY A 9 -7.20 1.03 7.33
CA GLY A 9 -6.14 1.26 6.35
C GLY A 9 -6.65 1.05 4.93
N VAL A 10 -5.83 1.33 3.91
CA VAL A 10 -6.25 1.21 2.50
C VAL A 10 -6.85 -0.16 2.17
N PHE A 11 -6.36 -1.22 2.82
CA PHE A 11 -6.87 -2.57 2.64
C PHE A 11 -8.30 -2.71 3.19
N GLY A 12 -8.51 -2.40 4.48
CA GLY A 12 -9.83 -2.49 5.10
C GLY A 12 -10.84 -1.52 4.52
N ALA A 13 -10.41 -0.32 4.15
CA ALA A 13 -11.25 0.65 3.44
C ALA A 13 -11.73 0.10 2.09
N SER A 14 -10.85 -0.61 1.35
CA SER A 14 -11.23 -1.27 0.11
C SER A 14 -12.20 -2.44 0.34
N VAL A 15 -11.97 -3.27 1.37
CA VAL A 15 -12.92 -4.33 1.75
C VAL A 15 -14.30 -3.73 2.05
N ALA A 16 -14.35 -2.71 2.90
CA ALA A 16 -15.59 -2.04 3.28
C ALA A 16 -16.34 -1.46 2.06
N TYR A 17 -15.60 -0.80 1.16
CA TYR A 17 -16.15 -0.25 -0.06
C TYR A 17 -16.79 -1.34 -0.95
N HIS A 18 -16.08 -2.43 -1.19
CA HIS A 18 -16.58 -3.50 -2.05
C HIS A 18 -17.75 -4.25 -1.44
N LEU A 19 -17.74 -4.51 -0.13
CA LEU A 19 -18.87 -5.09 0.57
C LEU A 19 -20.12 -4.18 0.52
N ALA A 20 -19.96 -2.88 0.82
CA ALA A 20 -21.05 -1.92 0.79
C ALA A 20 -21.67 -1.79 -0.62
N ARG A 21 -20.88 -1.88 -1.69
CA ARG A 21 -21.38 -1.90 -3.07
C ARG A 21 -22.31 -3.07 -3.38
N THR A 22 -22.25 -4.14 -2.62
CA THR A 22 -23.13 -5.31 -2.81
C THR A 22 -24.40 -5.26 -1.97
N GLY A 23 -24.59 -4.20 -1.17
CA GLY A 23 -25.71 -4.07 -0.26
C GLY A 23 -25.50 -4.79 1.09
N ALA A 24 -24.28 -5.25 1.41
CA ALA A 24 -23.96 -5.76 2.72
C ALA A 24 -24.02 -4.64 3.77
N GLU A 25 -24.51 -4.95 4.97
CA GLU A 25 -24.42 -4.08 6.14
C GLU A 25 -22.97 -4.12 6.65
N VAL A 26 -22.25 -2.99 6.59
CA VAL A 26 -20.82 -2.93 6.92
C VAL A 26 -20.58 -1.98 8.11
N VAL A 27 -19.90 -2.49 9.14
CA VAL A 27 -19.41 -1.68 10.26
C VAL A 27 -17.90 -1.77 10.29
N VAL A 28 -17.23 -0.62 10.21
CA VAL A 28 -15.75 -0.51 10.22
C VAL A 28 -15.31 0.04 11.57
N PHE A 29 -14.36 -0.61 12.21
CA PHE A 29 -13.71 -0.10 13.41
C PHE A 29 -12.26 0.24 13.12
N ASP A 30 -11.80 1.40 13.59
CA ASP A 30 -10.39 1.81 13.52
C ASP A 30 -10.02 2.62 14.76
N ARG A 31 -8.83 2.38 15.26
CA ARG A 31 -8.30 3.03 16.46
C ARG A 31 -7.54 4.32 16.15
N ASP A 32 -7.26 4.54 14.87
CA ASP A 32 -6.44 5.64 14.34
C ASP A 32 -5.00 5.70 14.94
N ASP A 33 -4.38 4.53 15.09
CA ASP A 33 -3.04 4.43 15.67
C ASP A 33 -2.00 5.25 14.90
N ALA A 34 -1.10 5.89 15.63
CA ALA A 34 0.08 6.49 15.03
C ALA A 34 0.94 5.40 14.34
N GLY A 35 1.62 5.74 13.25
CA GLY A 35 2.47 4.80 12.53
C GLY A 35 1.74 3.79 11.62
N ARG A 36 0.46 4.01 11.31
CA ARG A 36 -0.25 3.20 10.30
C ARG A 36 0.47 3.27 8.97
N ALA A 37 0.75 2.08 8.37
CA ALA A 37 1.48 1.97 7.11
C ALA A 37 0.81 2.76 5.98
N THR A 38 -0.52 2.80 5.90
CA THR A 38 -1.28 3.57 4.90
C THR A 38 -1.02 5.08 5.01
N SER A 39 -0.97 5.61 6.22
CA SER A 39 -0.80 7.06 6.47
C SER A 39 0.63 7.53 6.28
N ALA A 40 1.61 6.65 6.49
CA ALA A 40 3.03 6.94 6.34
C ALA A 40 3.54 6.61 4.93
N GLY A 41 2.94 5.64 4.24
CA GLY A 41 3.41 5.14 2.96
C GLY A 41 3.53 6.22 1.89
N ALA A 42 4.57 6.14 1.07
CA ALA A 42 4.87 7.12 0.05
C ALA A 42 3.84 7.15 -1.09
N GLY A 43 3.37 5.96 -1.52
CA GLY A 43 2.28 5.89 -2.50
C GLY A 43 2.71 5.61 -3.93
N ILE A 44 3.71 4.80 -4.13
CA ILE A 44 4.11 4.35 -5.48
C ILE A 44 3.15 3.26 -5.97
N VAL A 45 2.71 3.37 -7.22
CA VAL A 45 1.94 2.36 -7.94
C VAL A 45 2.71 1.97 -9.20
N CYS A 46 3.62 1.01 -9.05
CA CYS A 46 4.41 0.43 -10.15
C CYS A 46 4.74 -1.03 -9.83
N PRO A 47 3.75 -1.94 -9.87
CA PRO A 47 3.95 -3.33 -9.47
C PRO A 47 4.92 -4.08 -10.40
N TRP A 48 5.09 -3.61 -11.62
CA TRP A 48 5.90 -4.26 -12.65
C TRP A 48 7.41 -4.17 -12.38
N LEU A 49 7.86 -3.19 -11.60
CA LEU A 49 9.29 -2.97 -11.33
C LEU A 49 9.85 -3.87 -10.22
N SER A 50 9.01 -4.51 -9.42
CA SER A 50 9.45 -5.39 -8.32
C SER A 50 10.52 -6.38 -8.79
N ALA A 51 11.51 -6.66 -7.93
CA ALA A 51 12.49 -7.71 -8.20
C ALA A 51 11.95 -9.12 -7.92
N ARG A 52 10.75 -9.25 -7.35
CA ARG A 52 10.11 -10.53 -7.05
C ARG A 52 9.67 -11.24 -8.32
N GLU A 53 9.88 -12.56 -8.35
CA GLU A 53 9.55 -13.43 -9.48
C GLU A 53 8.69 -14.62 -9.06
N ASP A 54 8.29 -14.67 -7.78
CA ASP A 54 7.50 -15.77 -7.25
C ASP A 54 6.06 -15.79 -7.80
N GLU A 55 5.58 -17.00 -8.07
CA GLU A 55 4.26 -17.26 -8.66
C GLU A 55 3.11 -16.79 -7.74
N GLY A 56 3.33 -16.68 -6.45
CA GLY A 56 2.34 -16.17 -5.51
C GLY A 56 2.22 -14.65 -5.54
N TRP A 57 3.29 -13.91 -5.90
CA TRP A 57 3.28 -12.46 -5.87
C TRP A 57 2.83 -11.81 -7.18
N LEU A 58 3.29 -12.34 -8.33
CA LEU A 58 3.06 -11.72 -9.64
C LEU A 58 1.58 -11.60 -10.04
N PRO A 59 0.71 -12.61 -9.85
CA PRO A 59 -0.71 -12.49 -10.19
C PRO A 59 -1.41 -11.35 -9.45
N LEU A 60 -1.13 -11.21 -8.15
CA LEU A 60 -1.69 -10.14 -7.32
C LEU A 60 -1.15 -8.77 -7.75
N ALA A 61 0.14 -8.68 -8.06
CA ALA A 61 0.81 -7.46 -8.49
C ALA A 61 0.24 -6.94 -9.82
N TYR A 62 0.14 -7.80 -10.83
CA TYR A 62 -0.41 -7.44 -12.13
C TYR A 62 -1.90 -7.15 -12.06
N GLY A 63 -2.66 -7.93 -11.28
CA GLY A 63 -4.06 -7.65 -10.99
C GLY A 63 -4.25 -6.26 -10.40
N ALA A 64 -3.41 -5.86 -9.45
CA ALA A 64 -3.44 -4.54 -8.84
C ALA A 64 -3.13 -3.43 -9.86
N GLY A 65 -2.13 -3.62 -10.74
CA GLY A 65 -1.79 -2.68 -11.80
C GLY A 65 -2.96 -2.41 -12.76
N ARG A 66 -3.65 -3.47 -13.19
CA ARG A 66 -4.85 -3.38 -14.05
C ARG A 66 -6.03 -2.76 -13.32
N TYR A 67 -6.18 -3.06 -12.03
CA TYR A 67 -7.33 -2.65 -11.23
C TYR A 67 -7.32 -1.17 -10.87
N TYR A 68 -6.16 -0.58 -10.61
CA TYR A 68 -6.05 0.79 -10.09
C TYR A 68 -6.75 1.86 -10.93
N PRO A 69 -6.57 1.92 -12.27
CA PRO A 69 -7.26 2.92 -13.10
C PRO A 69 -8.78 2.82 -13.03
N ARG A 70 -9.31 1.59 -12.99
CA ARG A 70 -10.74 1.34 -12.88
C ARG A 70 -11.28 1.78 -11.52
N LEU A 71 -10.58 1.46 -10.45
CA LEU A 71 -10.97 1.89 -9.10
C LEU A 71 -11.08 3.42 -9.01
N VAL A 72 -10.09 4.13 -9.56
CA VAL A 72 -10.09 5.60 -9.55
C VAL A 72 -11.29 6.16 -10.35
N GLN A 73 -11.63 5.56 -11.48
CA GLN A 73 -12.81 5.93 -12.26
C GLN A 73 -14.12 5.65 -11.50
N ASP A 74 -14.23 4.48 -10.87
CA ASP A 74 -15.40 4.11 -10.06
C ASP A 74 -15.60 5.10 -8.90
N LEU A 75 -14.54 5.44 -8.18
CA LEU A 75 -14.57 6.40 -7.08
C LEU A 75 -14.90 7.81 -7.56
N ALA A 76 -14.35 8.25 -8.69
CA ALA A 76 -14.67 9.55 -9.27
C ALA A 76 -16.15 9.65 -9.68
N ALA A 77 -16.74 8.58 -10.23
CA ALA A 77 -18.17 8.51 -10.54
C ALA A 77 -19.06 8.62 -9.28
N GLU A 78 -18.53 8.27 -8.11
CA GLU A 78 -19.17 8.42 -6.80
C GLU A 78 -18.84 9.77 -6.11
N GLY A 79 -18.13 10.67 -6.82
CA GLY A 79 -17.77 11.99 -6.33
C GLY A 79 -16.49 12.02 -5.47
N GLU A 80 -15.72 10.94 -5.46
CA GLU A 80 -14.44 10.86 -4.75
C GLU A 80 -13.28 11.10 -5.72
N THR A 81 -12.95 12.36 -5.98
CA THR A 81 -11.92 12.78 -6.95
C THR A 81 -10.56 13.07 -6.33
N GLU A 82 -10.54 13.47 -5.04
CA GLU A 82 -9.33 13.86 -4.33
C GLU A 82 -8.64 12.64 -3.69
N LEU A 83 -7.98 11.81 -4.54
CA LEU A 83 -7.31 10.59 -4.11
C LEU A 83 -5.78 10.74 -4.08
N GLY A 84 -5.26 11.87 -4.57
CA GLY A 84 -3.83 12.06 -4.79
C GLY A 84 -3.26 11.09 -5.83
N TYR A 85 -4.11 10.42 -6.61
CA TYR A 85 -3.68 9.52 -7.67
C TYR A 85 -3.37 10.29 -8.95
N ARG A 86 -2.20 10.03 -9.53
CA ARG A 86 -1.82 10.55 -10.84
C ARG A 86 -0.82 9.62 -11.52
N ARG A 87 -1.04 9.33 -12.80
CA ARG A 87 0.00 8.73 -13.65
C ARG A 87 1.03 9.78 -13.95
N VAL A 88 2.24 9.61 -13.45
CA VAL A 88 3.36 10.53 -13.61
C VAL A 88 4.57 9.85 -14.26
N GLY A 89 4.49 8.54 -14.47
CA GLY A 89 5.63 7.72 -14.88
C GLY A 89 6.59 7.42 -13.74
N LEU A 90 7.61 6.63 -14.05
CA LEU A 90 8.70 6.33 -13.12
C LEU A 90 10.02 6.27 -13.90
N LEU A 91 11.06 6.86 -13.33
CA LEU A 91 12.44 6.75 -13.79
C LEU A 91 13.23 5.79 -12.89
N VAL A 92 13.72 4.70 -13.45
CA VAL A 92 14.75 3.88 -12.81
C VAL A 92 16.09 4.56 -13.04
N VAL A 93 16.73 4.98 -11.95
CA VAL A 93 17.98 5.73 -11.97
C VAL A 93 19.12 4.82 -11.50
N PRO A 94 20.08 4.48 -12.38
CA PRO A 94 21.17 3.58 -12.04
C PRO A 94 22.32 4.33 -11.38
N ASP A 95 23.20 3.58 -10.69
CA ASP A 95 24.54 4.06 -10.35
C ASP A 95 25.49 3.94 -11.55
N GLU A 96 25.33 2.88 -12.34
CA GLU A 96 26.04 2.64 -13.60
C GLU A 96 25.05 2.27 -14.72
N ALA A 97 25.21 2.86 -15.89
CA ALA A 97 24.28 2.71 -17.04
C ALA A 97 23.97 1.24 -17.41
N ARG A 98 24.93 0.32 -17.27
CA ARG A 98 24.76 -1.12 -17.56
C ARG A 98 23.71 -1.80 -16.68
N GLN A 99 23.41 -1.27 -15.50
CA GLN A 99 22.39 -1.83 -14.60
C GLN A 99 20.99 -1.76 -15.22
N LEU A 100 20.75 -0.83 -16.14
CA LEU A 100 19.48 -0.69 -16.84
C LEU A 100 19.19 -1.86 -17.77
N ASP A 101 20.22 -2.52 -18.33
CA ASP A 101 20.03 -3.64 -19.27
C ASP A 101 19.24 -4.79 -18.60
N VAL A 102 19.58 -5.13 -17.36
CA VAL A 102 18.89 -6.18 -16.60
C VAL A 102 17.44 -5.78 -16.29
N VAL A 103 17.23 -4.51 -15.91
CA VAL A 103 15.88 -3.98 -15.63
C VAL A 103 15.02 -4.01 -16.89
N GLU A 104 15.55 -3.53 -18.01
CA GLU A 104 14.84 -3.45 -19.28
C GLU A 104 14.50 -4.84 -19.84
N GLN A 105 15.40 -5.81 -19.74
CA GLN A 105 15.13 -7.20 -20.12
C GLN A 105 13.97 -7.79 -19.31
N ARG A 106 13.99 -7.60 -17.99
CA ARG A 106 12.89 -8.05 -17.12
C ARG A 106 11.57 -7.37 -17.46
N LEU A 107 11.58 -6.06 -17.67
CA LEU A 107 10.38 -5.31 -18.03
C LEU A 107 9.85 -5.69 -19.41
N ALA A 108 10.73 -6.00 -20.38
CA ALA A 108 10.32 -6.47 -21.70
C ALA A 108 9.54 -7.79 -21.62
N VAL A 109 10.00 -8.75 -20.81
CA VAL A 109 9.29 -10.02 -20.56
C VAL A 109 7.93 -9.74 -19.89
N ARG A 110 7.93 -8.92 -18.83
CA ARG A 110 6.70 -8.60 -18.08
C ARG A 110 5.66 -7.87 -18.90
N ARG A 111 6.08 -7.05 -19.84
CA ARG A 111 5.18 -6.29 -20.72
C ARG A 111 4.32 -7.22 -21.59
N GLN A 112 4.77 -8.44 -21.89
CA GLN A 112 3.99 -9.40 -22.67
C GLN A 112 2.73 -9.85 -21.93
N VAL A 113 2.77 -9.90 -20.59
CA VAL A 113 1.66 -10.32 -19.73
C VAL A 113 1.00 -9.15 -18.96
N ALA A 114 1.64 -7.99 -18.95
CA ALA A 114 1.18 -6.78 -18.28
C ALA A 114 1.33 -5.54 -19.19
N PRO A 115 0.61 -5.50 -20.35
CA PRO A 115 0.72 -4.40 -21.31
C PRO A 115 0.25 -3.05 -20.72
N GLU A 116 -0.51 -3.08 -19.63
CA GLU A 116 -0.96 -1.90 -18.89
C GLU A 116 0.19 -1.06 -18.30
N MET A 117 1.43 -1.57 -18.23
CA MET A 117 2.59 -0.76 -17.82
C MET A 117 2.94 0.35 -18.83
N GLY A 118 2.42 0.25 -20.06
CA GLY A 118 2.65 1.22 -21.12
C GLY A 118 4.02 1.09 -21.78
N VAL A 119 4.54 2.21 -22.29
CA VAL A 119 5.86 2.24 -22.94
C VAL A 119 6.96 2.19 -21.87
N VAL A 120 7.93 1.31 -22.10
CA VAL A 120 9.19 1.27 -21.35
C VAL A 120 10.29 1.65 -22.30
N LYS A 121 11.03 2.70 -22.00
CA LYS A 121 12.12 3.18 -22.85
C LYS A 121 13.28 3.71 -22.03
N ARG A 122 14.50 3.54 -22.55
CA ARG A 122 15.67 4.26 -22.05
C ARG A 122 15.57 5.71 -22.50
N VAL A 123 15.84 6.63 -21.60
CA VAL A 123 15.90 8.07 -21.83
C VAL A 123 17.32 8.57 -21.64
N SER A 124 17.71 9.61 -22.39
CA SER A 124 19.04 10.22 -22.25
C SER A 124 19.20 10.93 -20.90
N PRO A 125 20.42 11.25 -20.47
CA PRO A 125 20.64 12.06 -19.27
C PRO A 125 19.90 13.41 -19.31
N GLU A 126 19.85 14.07 -20.45
CA GLU A 126 19.18 15.36 -20.67
C GLU A 126 17.64 15.19 -20.54
N GLU A 127 17.08 14.14 -21.15
CA GLU A 127 15.66 13.81 -21.03
C GLU A 127 15.29 13.49 -19.57
N ALA A 128 16.12 12.73 -18.86
CA ALA A 128 15.88 12.37 -17.46
C ALA A 128 15.85 13.62 -16.55
N VAL A 129 16.79 14.55 -16.74
CA VAL A 129 16.82 15.84 -16.01
C VAL A 129 15.64 16.73 -16.41
N ALA A 130 15.25 16.76 -17.70
CA ALA A 130 14.06 17.50 -18.12
C ALA A 130 12.77 16.98 -17.47
N MET A 131 12.67 15.65 -17.21
CA MET A 131 11.52 15.04 -16.53
C MET A 131 11.58 15.26 -15.02
N PHE A 132 12.76 15.27 -14.41
CA PHE A 132 12.98 15.50 -12.98
C PHE A 132 14.12 16.47 -12.75
N PRO A 133 13.87 17.80 -12.76
CA PRO A 133 14.90 18.85 -12.75
C PRO A 133 15.87 18.81 -11.57
N ALA A 134 15.49 18.24 -10.43
CA ALA A 134 16.38 18.07 -9.28
C ALA A 134 17.35 16.88 -9.40
N LEU A 135 17.20 16.03 -10.44
CA LEU A 135 18.04 14.84 -10.65
C LEU A 135 19.49 15.22 -10.94
N ARG A 136 20.45 14.43 -10.45
CA ARG A 136 21.85 14.58 -10.85
C ARG A 136 22.02 14.37 -12.36
N PRO A 137 22.79 15.20 -13.07
CA PRO A 137 23.02 15.05 -14.50
C PRO A 137 23.95 13.87 -14.82
N GLY A 138 24.02 13.51 -16.11
CA GLY A 138 25.06 12.64 -16.66
C GLY A 138 24.76 11.15 -16.66
N GLN A 139 23.58 10.72 -16.12
CA GLN A 139 23.16 9.31 -16.14
C GLN A 139 21.87 9.12 -16.95
N PRO A 140 21.81 8.12 -17.86
CA PRO A 140 20.55 7.73 -18.48
C PRO A 140 19.62 7.09 -17.45
N ALA A 141 18.33 7.01 -17.78
CA ALA A 141 17.36 6.33 -16.95
C ALA A 141 16.43 5.45 -17.79
N THR A 142 15.72 4.49 -17.18
CA THR A 142 14.63 3.78 -17.84
C THR A 142 13.31 4.35 -17.37
N HIS A 143 12.51 4.86 -18.31
CA HIS A 143 11.19 5.40 -18.06
C HIS A 143 10.10 4.34 -18.24
N ILE A 144 9.19 4.23 -17.25
CA ILE A 144 7.99 3.39 -17.27
C ILE A 144 6.77 4.33 -17.30
N GLU A 145 6.05 4.37 -18.40
CA GLU A 145 5.03 5.39 -18.70
C GLU A 145 3.85 5.39 -17.72
N ASN A 146 3.25 4.24 -17.46
CA ASN A 146 1.99 4.15 -16.70
C ASN A 146 2.17 3.95 -15.20
N ALA A 147 3.39 4.09 -14.69
CA ALA A 147 3.60 4.18 -13.26
C ALA A 147 2.87 5.41 -12.69
N ALA A 148 2.37 5.26 -11.48
CA ALA A 148 1.55 6.29 -10.84
C ALA A 148 1.99 6.53 -9.39
N ARG A 149 1.50 7.63 -8.84
CA ARG A 149 1.53 7.91 -7.42
C ARG A 149 0.10 7.97 -6.85
N VAL A 150 -0.03 7.77 -5.55
CA VAL A 150 -1.29 7.90 -4.81
C VAL A 150 -1.01 8.44 -3.41
N ASN A 151 -1.91 9.24 -2.86
CA ASN A 151 -1.84 9.59 -1.44
C ASN A 151 -2.62 8.55 -0.62
N GLY A 152 -1.92 7.75 0.19
CA GLY A 152 -2.54 6.67 0.96
C GLY A 152 -3.64 7.13 1.91
N ARG A 153 -3.51 8.31 2.54
CA ARG A 153 -4.54 8.88 3.41
C ARG A 153 -5.79 9.25 2.62
N LEU A 154 -5.62 9.93 1.49
CA LEU A 154 -6.73 10.37 0.64
C LEU A 154 -7.44 9.16 0.00
N MET A 155 -6.69 8.16 -0.46
CA MET A 155 -7.25 6.95 -1.05
C MET A 155 -8.09 6.16 -0.02
N ALA A 156 -7.55 5.91 1.17
CA ALA A 156 -8.30 5.21 2.22
C ALA A 156 -9.55 6.00 2.66
N ALA A 157 -9.43 7.33 2.82
CA ALA A 157 -10.56 8.19 3.16
C ALA A 157 -11.63 8.22 2.05
N GLY A 158 -11.23 8.29 0.76
CA GLY A 158 -12.15 8.23 -0.38
C GLY A 158 -12.92 6.92 -0.44
N LEU A 159 -12.23 5.79 -0.25
CA LEU A 159 -12.87 4.47 -0.17
C LEU A 159 -13.89 4.38 0.97
N LEU A 160 -13.55 4.90 2.15
CA LEU A 160 -14.46 4.91 3.30
C LEU A 160 -15.66 5.83 3.07
N ARG A 161 -15.48 7.04 2.53
CA ARG A 161 -16.60 7.94 2.21
C ARG A 161 -17.54 7.31 1.16
N ALA A 162 -16.97 6.66 0.14
CA ALA A 162 -17.77 5.92 -0.84
C ALA A 162 -18.56 4.76 -0.20
N ALA A 163 -17.93 4.03 0.74
CA ALA A 163 -18.62 2.99 1.52
C ALA A 163 -19.74 3.60 2.39
N GLN A 164 -19.50 4.72 3.06
CA GLN A 164 -20.49 5.42 3.90
C GLN A 164 -21.69 5.94 3.10
N LYS A 165 -21.48 6.45 1.88
CA LYS A 165 -22.58 6.83 0.95
C LYS A 165 -23.50 5.66 0.64
N ARG A 166 -23.01 4.42 0.84
CA ARG A 166 -23.76 3.16 0.65
C ARG A 166 -24.22 2.51 1.97
N GLY A 167 -24.15 3.26 3.06
CA GLY A 167 -24.67 2.84 4.36
C GLY A 167 -23.66 2.18 5.29
N ALA A 168 -22.36 2.11 4.93
CA ALA A 168 -21.35 1.64 5.87
C ALA A 168 -21.19 2.61 7.05
N VAL A 169 -20.99 2.07 8.25
CA VAL A 169 -20.79 2.85 9.47
C VAL A 169 -19.33 2.73 9.89
N VAL A 170 -18.66 3.86 10.10
CA VAL A 170 -17.27 3.90 10.61
C VAL A 170 -17.28 4.34 12.06
N ARG A 171 -16.63 3.57 12.93
CA ARG A 171 -16.58 3.77 14.38
C ARG A 171 -15.14 3.81 14.87
N ALA A 172 -14.85 4.69 15.80
CA ALA A 172 -13.55 4.75 16.46
C ALA A 172 -13.41 3.63 17.50
N GLY A 173 -12.24 3.00 17.57
CA GLY A 173 -11.90 2.02 18.59
C GLY A 173 -11.32 0.73 18.02
N SER A 174 -10.80 -0.11 18.94
CA SER A 174 -10.31 -1.45 18.65
C SER A 174 -11.16 -2.45 19.42
N PRO A 175 -12.14 -3.07 18.77
CA PRO A 175 -13.01 -4.04 19.44
C PRO A 175 -12.29 -5.37 19.65
N GLU A 176 -12.74 -6.15 20.64
CA GLU A 176 -12.43 -7.55 20.80
C GLU A 176 -13.29 -8.38 19.85
N ILE A 177 -12.72 -9.42 19.25
CA ILE A 177 -13.48 -10.35 18.41
C ILE A 177 -14.20 -11.34 19.31
N LEU A 178 -15.51 -11.46 19.13
CA LEU A 178 -16.33 -12.43 19.85
C LEU A 178 -16.39 -13.74 19.07
N ALA A 179 -16.01 -14.82 19.73
CA ALA A 179 -16.16 -16.18 19.20
C ALA A 179 -17.08 -16.99 20.12
N GLU A 180 -18.06 -17.66 19.51
CA GLU A 180 -18.99 -18.56 20.18
C GLU A 180 -19.02 -19.90 19.44
N GLY A 181 -18.86 -21.00 20.18
CA GLY A 181 -18.78 -22.33 19.56
C GLY A 181 -17.62 -22.46 18.56
N GLY A 182 -16.54 -21.71 18.75
CA GLY A 182 -15.38 -21.71 17.85
C GLY A 182 -15.54 -20.85 16.58
N ALA A 183 -16.68 -20.19 16.38
CA ALA A 183 -16.95 -19.32 15.22
C ALA A 183 -16.97 -17.84 15.63
N ALA A 184 -16.44 -16.95 14.77
CA ALA A 184 -16.58 -15.51 14.96
C ALA A 184 -18.04 -15.09 14.76
N LYS A 185 -18.60 -14.36 15.72
CA LYS A 185 -20.01 -13.93 15.75
C LYS A 185 -20.19 -12.42 15.81
N GLY A 186 -19.10 -11.67 15.82
CA GLY A 186 -19.12 -10.23 15.92
C GLY A 186 -17.95 -9.70 16.73
N VAL A 187 -18.14 -8.52 17.29
CA VAL A 187 -17.12 -7.83 18.08
C VAL A 187 -17.73 -7.16 19.31
N ARG A 188 -16.89 -6.87 20.32
CA ARG A 188 -17.24 -6.11 21.52
C ARG A 188 -16.35 -4.89 21.67
N LEU A 189 -16.95 -3.73 21.92
CA LEU A 189 -16.24 -2.50 22.22
C LEU A 189 -16.91 -1.81 23.42
N GLY A 190 -16.18 -1.65 24.54
CA GLY A 190 -16.67 -0.91 25.71
C GLY A 190 -17.99 -1.44 26.28
N GLY A 191 -18.22 -2.76 26.21
CA GLY A 191 -19.46 -3.40 26.68
C GLY A 191 -20.56 -3.53 25.61
N GLU A 192 -20.52 -2.76 24.54
CA GLU A 192 -21.43 -2.89 23.40
C GLU A 192 -21.01 -4.07 22.50
N VAL A 193 -21.98 -4.89 22.13
CA VAL A 193 -21.80 -6.04 21.22
C VAL A 193 -22.37 -5.69 19.84
N VAL A 194 -21.56 -5.85 18.81
CA VAL A 194 -21.98 -5.75 17.41
C VAL A 194 -21.91 -7.15 16.80
N GLY A 195 -23.05 -7.81 16.67
CA GLY A 195 -23.15 -9.11 16.00
C GLY A 195 -22.87 -8.99 14.50
N ALA A 196 -22.27 -10.02 13.91
CA ALA A 196 -21.96 -10.07 12.48
C ALA A 196 -21.94 -11.51 11.96
N ASP A 197 -22.25 -11.67 10.66
CA ASP A 197 -22.12 -12.93 9.93
C ASP A 197 -20.64 -13.24 9.61
N ALA A 198 -19.83 -12.19 9.46
CA ALA A 198 -18.39 -12.30 9.27
C ALA A 198 -17.63 -11.12 9.92
N VAL A 199 -16.43 -11.42 10.42
CA VAL A 199 -15.46 -10.44 10.92
C VAL A 199 -14.22 -10.48 10.04
N VAL A 200 -13.81 -9.33 9.50
CA VAL A 200 -12.63 -9.18 8.62
C VAL A 200 -11.58 -8.36 9.36
N VAL A 201 -10.42 -8.94 9.62
CA VAL A 201 -9.32 -8.29 10.31
C VAL A 201 -8.29 -7.79 9.30
N THR A 202 -8.17 -6.46 9.21
CA THR A 202 -7.22 -5.74 8.35
C THR A 202 -6.38 -4.74 9.14
N ALA A 203 -6.10 -5.08 10.42
CA ALA A 203 -5.45 -4.21 11.40
C ALA A 203 -3.92 -4.10 11.22
N GLY A 204 -3.37 -4.45 10.06
CA GLY A 204 -1.96 -4.31 9.75
C GLY A 204 -1.05 -4.98 10.78
N ALA A 205 0.00 -4.28 11.22
CA ALA A 205 0.98 -4.82 12.17
C ALA A 205 0.39 -5.14 13.56
N TRP A 206 -0.79 -4.61 13.89
CA TRP A 206 -1.47 -4.89 15.17
C TRP A 206 -2.40 -6.13 15.14
N ALA A 207 -2.61 -6.73 13.97
CA ALA A 207 -3.50 -7.88 13.82
C ALA A 207 -3.09 -9.11 14.66
N PRO A 208 -1.79 -9.46 14.84
CA PRO A 208 -1.41 -10.58 15.68
C PRO A 208 -1.93 -10.48 17.12
N ALA A 209 -1.81 -9.30 17.75
CA ALA A 209 -2.30 -9.09 19.11
C ALA A 209 -3.83 -9.18 19.21
N LEU A 210 -4.54 -8.76 18.17
CA LEU A 210 -6.01 -8.84 18.10
C LEU A 210 -6.50 -10.29 17.93
N LEU A 211 -5.74 -11.12 17.24
CA LEU A 211 -6.11 -12.51 16.92
C LEU A 211 -5.63 -13.54 17.96
N ALA A 212 -4.60 -13.19 18.75
CA ALA A 212 -4.05 -14.09 19.76
C ALA A 212 -5.06 -14.65 20.77
N PRO A 213 -6.07 -13.88 21.28
CA PRO A 213 -7.08 -14.39 22.19
C PRO A 213 -7.95 -15.50 21.58
N LEU A 214 -8.00 -15.61 20.26
CA LEU A 214 -8.73 -16.67 19.54
C LEU A 214 -7.85 -17.90 19.26
N GLY A 215 -6.60 -17.92 19.74
CA GLY A 215 -5.63 -18.97 19.42
C GLY A 215 -5.08 -18.89 17.97
N VAL A 216 -5.31 -17.79 17.28
CA VAL A 216 -4.86 -17.59 15.90
C VAL A 216 -3.47 -16.92 15.91
N ALA A 217 -2.44 -17.69 15.55
CA ALA A 217 -1.07 -17.23 15.46
C ALA A 217 -0.78 -16.67 14.06
N LEU A 218 -1.01 -15.38 13.87
CA LEU A 218 -0.69 -14.72 12.61
C LEU A 218 0.79 -14.32 12.55
N ARG A 219 1.53 -14.84 11.57
CA ARG A 219 2.98 -14.58 11.40
C ARG A 219 3.23 -13.25 10.69
N VAL A 220 2.97 -12.17 11.36
CA VAL A 220 3.18 -10.80 10.89
C VAL A 220 3.94 -10.00 11.93
N GLU A 221 5.00 -9.30 11.50
CA GLU A 221 5.81 -8.45 12.35
C GLU A 221 5.83 -7.00 11.84
N PRO A 222 5.94 -5.99 12.74
CA PRO A 222 6.12 -4.61 12.34
C PRO A 222 7.55 -4.38 11.81
N GLN A 223 7.68 -3.88 10.59
CA GLN A 223 8.92 -3.30 10.07
C GLN A 223 8.77 -1.78 10.06
N LYS A 224 9.54 -1.10 10.89
CA LYS A 224 9.57 0.35 10.94
C LYS A 224 10.20 0.94 9.69
N GLY A 225 9.60 2.01 9.16
CA GLY A 225 10.17 2.82 8.09
C GLY A 225 10.08 4.30 8.42
N GLN A 226 11.17 5.03 8.19
CA GLN A 226 11.22 6.48 8.29
C GLN A 226 11.16 7.08 6.89
N ILE A 227 10.25 8.04 6.68
CA ILE A 227 9.95 8.66 5.39
C ILE A 227 10.03 10.17 5.57
N VAL A 228 10.95 10.80 4.85
CA VAL A 228 11.20 12.24 4.92
C VAL A 228 10.33 12.97 3.90
N HIS A 229 9.75 14.08 4.30
CA HIS A 229 8.99 14.97 3.45
C HIS A 229 9.70 16.32 3.35
N LEU A 230 10.00 16.73 2.12
CA LEU A 230 10.53 18.07 1.80
C LEU A 230 9.49 18.88 1.03
N ARG A 231 9.67 20.19 1.01
CA ARG A 231 8.94 21.12 0.13
C ARG A 231 9.92 21.93 -0.69
N LEU A 232 9.69 21.99 -2.01
CA LEU A 232 10.41 22.85 -2.93
C LEU A 232 9.57 24.10 -3.22
N GLY A 233 9.70 25.14 -2.39
CA GLY A 233 8.90 26.35 -2.52
C GLY A 233 8.98 26.96 -3.93
N GLY A 234 7.81 27.26 -4.51
CA GLY A 234 7.72 27.89 -5.84
C GLY A 234 7.97 26.96 -7.05
N VAL A 235 8.20 25.65 -6.82
CA VAL A 235 8.43 24.67 -7.90
C VAL A 235 7.19 23.82 -8.12
N ASP A 236 6.68 23.75 -9.36
CA ASP A 236 5.63 22.80 -9.73
C ASP A 236 6.23 21.40 -9.89
N THR A 237 5.99 20.54 -8.92
CA THR A 237 6.44 19.14 -8.93
C THR A 237 5.34 18.16 -9.33
N SER A 238 4.18 18.66 -9.75
CA SER A 238 2.97 17.87 -9.93
C SER A 238 3.10 16.76 -11.00
N ARG A 239 3.98 16.96 -11.98
CA ARG A 239 4.21 16.05 -13.12
C ARG A 239 5.54 15.31 -13.06
N TRP A 240 6.34 15.53 -12.04
CA TRP A 240 7.61 14.82 -11.92
C TRP A 240 7.36 13.32 -11.71
N PRO A 241 8.07 12.46 -12.46
CA PRO A 241 7.93 11.01 -12.29
C PRO A 241 8.45 10.56 -10.92
N VAL A 242 8.04 9.36 -10.52
CA VAL A 242 8.69 8.68 -9.39
C VAL A 242 10.14 8.39 -9.75
N LEU A 243 11.08 8.64 -8.86
CA LEU A 243 12.46 8.16 -8.99
C LEU A 243 12.66 6.88 -8.19
N GLN A 244 13.20 5.87 -8.84
CA GLN A 244 13.60 4.61 -8.25
C GLN A 244 15.10 4.39 -8.48
N PRO A 245 15.96 4.77 -7.53
CA PRO A 245 17.36 4.35 -7.53
C PRO A 245 17.48 2.82 -7.50
N MET A 246 18.62 2.29 -7.91
CA MET A 246 18.88 0.84 -7.92
C MET A 246 19.16 0.28 -6.51
N ASN A 247 18.44 0.81 -5.53
CA ASN A 247 18.45 0.39 -4.13
C ASN A 247 17.01 0.33 -3.58
N SER A 248 16.87 0.21 -2.26
CA SER A 248 15.57 0.10 -1.62
C SER A 248 14.86 1.44 -1.36
N PHE A 249 15.46 2.56 -1.74
CA PHE A 249 14.89 3.90 -1.57
C PHE A 249 14.12 4.35 -2.82
N TYR A 250 13.36 5.41 -2.66
CA TYR A 250 12.55 6.02 -3.71
C TYR A 250 12.31 7.50 -3.41
N LEU A 251 12.00 8.28 -4.45
CA LEU A 251 11.55 9.66 -4.33
C LEU A 251 10.29 9.83 -5.18
N LEU A 252 9.29 10.52 -4.67
CA LEU A 252 8.12 10.91 -5.45
C LEU A 252 7.59 12.27 -5.01
N THR A 253 6.81 12.90 -5.88
CA THR A 253 6.37 14.27 -5.70
C THR A 253 4.85 14.38 -5.72
N PHE A 254 4.32 15.46 -5.15
CA PHE A 254 2.90 15.77 -5.12
C PHE A 254 2.63 17.21 -5.60
N ASP A 255 1.36 17.56 -5.78
CA ASP A 255 0.92 18.82 -6.39
C ASP A 255 1.23 20.05 -5.52
N ASP A 256 1.48 19.86 -4.23
CA ASP A 256 1.80 20.90 -3.26
C ASP A 256 3.32 21.16 -3.13
N SER A 257 4.09 20.93 -4.17
CA SER A 257 5.56 21.03 -4.22
C SER A 257 6.26 20.12 -3.21
N ARG A 258 5.56 19.12 -2.70
CA ARG A 258 6.07 18.17 -1.72
C ARG A 258 6.80 17.03 -2.39
N VAL A 259 8.00 16.75 -1.87
CA VAL A 259 8.81 15.58 -2.23
C VAL A 259 8.82 14.61 -1.06
N VAL A 260 8.48 13.37 -1.32
CA VAL A 260 8.46 12.28 -0.34
C VAL A 260 9.61 11.32 -0.66
N ILE A 261 10.44 11.09 0.33
CA ILE A 261 11.66 10.29 0.19
C ILE A 261 11.62 9.16 1.20
N GLY A 262 11.84 7.95 0.77
CA GLY A 262 11.82 6.80 1.65
C GLY A 262 12.59 5.61 1.13
N ALA A 263 12.68 4.63 1.93
CA ALA A 263 12.43 4.62 3.37
C ALA A 263 13.42 3.69 4.04
N THR A 264 13.68 3.92 5.31
CA THR A 264 14.42 2.92 6.09
C THR A 264 13.67 1.60 6.18
N ARG A 265 14.39 0.54 6.51
CA ARG A 265 13.84 -0.80 6.78
C ARG A 265 14.44 -1.29 8.09
N GLU A 266 13.71 -1.06 9.19
CA GLU A 266 14.20 -1.35 10.54
C GLU A 266 13.43 -2.55 11.09
N TYR A 267 14.14 -3.65 11.27
CA TYR A 267 13.62 -4.90 11.86
C TYR A 267 13.86 -4.90 13.37
N GLY A 268 13.02 -5.63 14.12
CA GLY A 268 13.16 -5.79 15.56
C GLY A 268 12.91 -4.53 16.39
N SER A 269 12.46 -3.44 15.77
CA SER A 269 12.15 -2.18 16.47
C SER A 269 10.78 -2.21 17.18
N GLY A 270 9.96 -3.23 16.95
CA GLY A 270 8.58 -3.23 17.40
C GLY A 270 7.84 -1.98 16.93
N PHE A 271 7.07 -1.38 17.82
CA PHE A 271 6.32 -0.14 17.57
C PHE A 271 7.07 1.11 18.09
N ASP A 272 8.37 1.24 17.79
CA ASP A 272 9.15 2.42 18.14
C ASP A 272 8.82 3.61 17.24
N HIS A 273 8.11 4.60 17.76
CA HIS A 273 7.68 5.81 17.04
C HIS A 273 8.75 6.91 16.94
N ARG A 274 9.95 6.71 17.49
CA ARG A 274 10.98 7.76 17.46
C ARG A 274 11.55 7.91 16.05
N VAL A 275 11.64 9.14 15.59
CA VAL A 275 12.51 9.50 14.46
C VAL A 275 13.95 9.48 14.96
N THR A 276 14.81 8.73 14.27
CA THR A 276 16.23 8.65 14.67
C THR A 276 17.11 9.46 13.73
N ALA A 277 18.17 10.07 14.25
CA ALA A 277 19.16 10.80 13.46
C ALA A 277 19.79 9.92 12.36
N ALA A 278 20.08 8.65 12.69
CA ALA A 278 20.65 7.69 11.72
C ALA A 278 19.68 7.38 10.59
N GLY A 279 18.38 7.15 10.89
CA GLY A 279 17.37 6.88 9.88
C GLY A 279 17.13 8.09 8.98
N GLN A 280 17.03 9.29 9.55
CA GLN A 280 16.88 10.52 8.78
C GLN A 280 18.08 10.79 7.88
N LYS A 281 19.30 10.61 8.42
CA LYS A 281 20.54 10.74 7.64
C LYS A 281 20.55 9.76 6.47
N ALA A 282 20.24 8.48 6.68
CA ALA A 282 20.24 7.46 5.63
C ALA A 282 19.29 7.81 4.48
N VAL A 283 18.09 8.35 4.79
CA VAL A 283 17.14 8.79 3.76
C VAL A 283 17.65 9.99 3.00
N LEU A 284 18.18 11.00 3.69
CA LEU A 284 18.69 12.23 3.07
C LEU A 284 19.96 12.00 2.25
N ASP A 285 20.88 11.16 2.70
CA ASP A 285 22.10 10.82 1.96
C ASP A 285 21.76 10.26 0.57
N VAL A 286 20.84 9.29 0.51
CA VAL A 286 20.40 8.72 -0.77
C VAL A 286 19.69 9.76 -1.64
N ALA A 287 18.80 10.55 -1.04
CA ALA A 287 18.06 11.58 -1.77
C ALA A 287 18.99 12.59 -2.45
N LEU A 288 19.94 13.14 -1.70
CA LEU A 288 20.86 14.17 -2.20
C LEU A 288 21.92 13.59 -3.16
N ALA A 289 22.29 12.33 -3.02
CA ALA A 289 23.15 11.64 -3.98
C ALA A 289 22.46 11.46 -5.34
N VAL A 290 21.16 11.14 -5.34
CA VAL A 290 20.38 10.91 -6.57
C VAL A 290 19.84 12.21 -7.15
N ALA A 291 19.39 13.12 -6.32
CA ALA A 291 18.75 14.38 -6.70
C ALA A 291 19.31 15.55 -5.87
N PRO A 292 20.54 16.01 -6.18
CA PRO A 292 21.19 17.11 -5.44
C PRO A 292 20.42 18.42 -5.47
N GLY A 293 19.57 18.65 -6.48
CA GLY A 293 18.69 19.81 -6.53
C GLY A 293 17.61 19.86 -5.44
N LEU A 294 17.54 18.85 -4.57
CA LEU A 294 16.69 18.87 -3.36
C LEU A 294 17.36 19.50 -2.13
N ALA A 295 18.64 19.89 -2.22
CA ALA A 295 19.42 20.34 -1.06
C ALA A 295 18.83 21.56 -0.36
N ASP A 296 18.21 22.47 -1.10
CA ASP A 296 17.56 23.69 -0.56
C ASP A 296 16.08 23.46 -0.20
N GLY A 297 15.60 22.23 -0.26
CA GLY A 297 14.24 21.88 0.11
C GLY A 297 13.98 22.02 1.61
N GLU A 298 12.86 22.66 1.98
CA GLU A 298 12.42 22.77 3.36
C GLU A 298 12.06 21.38 3.92
N LEU A 299 12.65 20.97 5.06
CA LEU A 299 12.25 19.77 5.77
C LEU A 299 10.90 20.02 6.47
N ILE A 300 9.83 19.37 5.99
CA ILE A 300 8.48 19.53 6.55
C ILE A 300 8.27 18.59 7.73
N GLU A 301 8.48 17.30 7.54
CA GLU A 301 8.24 16.26 8.53
C GLU A 301 8.99 14.96 8.20
N THR A 302 9.16 14.11 9.20
CA THR A 302 9.54 12.71 9.01
C THR A 302 8.43 11.84 9.58
N ARG A 303 7.84 10.99 8.74
CA ARG A 303 6.80 10.04 9.14
C ARG A 303 7.39 8.70 9.51
N ILE A 304 6.81 8.08 10.54
CA ILE A 304 7.07 6.70 10.91
C ILE A 304 5.90 5.84 10.43
N GLY A 305 6.20 4.70 9.82
CA GLY A 305 5.22 3.69 9.45
C GLY A 305 5.66 2.28 9.82
N PHE A 306 4.73 1.47 10.30
CA PHE A 306 4.96 0.05 10.60
C PHE A 306 4.36 -0.81 9.50
N ARG A 307 5.23 -1.32 8.61
CA ARG A 307 4.81 -2.24 7.55
C ARG A 307 4.47 -3.59 8.17
N PRO A 308 3.29 -4.17 7.88
CA PRO A 308 2.97 -5.52 8.32
C PRO A 308 3.71 -6.52 7.43
N MET A 309 4.84 -7.02 7.91
CA MET A 309 5.66 -7.98 7.18
C MET A 309 5.22 -9.41 7.50
N ALA A 310 4.77 -10.15 6.51
CA ALA A 310 4.60 -11.59 6.60
C ALA A 310 5.97 -12.29 6.59
N ALA A 311 6.08 -13.43 7.28
CA ALA A 311 7.35 -14.15 7.40
C ALA A 311 7.94 -14.60 6.05
N ASP A 312 7.08 -14.89 5.06
CA ASP A 312 7.44 -15.27 3.69
C ASP A 312 7.30 -14.10 2.69
N GLU A 313 6.98 -12.91 3.21
CA GLU A 313 6.72 -11.70 2.42
C GLU A 313 5.55 -11.78 1.42
N LEU A 314 4.75 -12.85 1.44
CA LEU A 314 3.51 -12.94 0.66
C LEU A 314 2.33 -12.33 1.44
N PRO A 315 1.39 -11.67 0.76
CA PRO A 315 0.15 -11.23 1.38
C PRO A 315 -0.66 -12.38 1.98
N MET A 316 -1.45 -12.05 2.98
CA MET A 316 -2.39 -12.97 3.64
C MET A 316 -3.81 -12.51 3.32
N LEU A 317 -4.62 -13.39 2.70
CA LEU A 317 -5.97 -13.10 2.21
C LEU A 317 -6.84 -14.34 2.34
N GLY A 318 -7.86 -14.29 3.14
CA GLY A 318 -8.84 -15.38 3.16
C GLY A 318 -9.45 -15.66 4.51
N ALA A 319 -10.23 -16.73 4.55
CA ALA A 319 -10.84 -17.26 5.77
C ALA A 319 -9.76 -17.87 6.69
N VAL A 320 -9.97 -17.73 8.00
CA VAL A 320 -9.11 -18.36 9.01
C VAL A 320 -9.59 -19.79 9.27
N ARG A 321 -8.78 -20.76 8.91
CA ARG A 321 -9.10 -22.18 9.16
C ARG A 321 -9.29 -22.42 10.65
N GLY A 322 -10.37 -23.12 11.01
CA GLY A 322 -10.72 -23.43 12.41
C GLY A 322 -11.54 -22.35 13.12
N VAL A 323 -11.75 -21.17 12.50
CA VAL A 323 -12.62 -20.11 13.07
C VAL A 323 -13.61 -19.64 12.00
N PRO A 324 -14.70 -20.36 11.77
CA PRO A 324 -15.73 -19.96 10.82
C PRO A 324 -16.21 -18.52 11.04
N GLY A 325 -16.43 -17.76 9.97
CA GLY A 325 -16.84 -16.36 10.03
C GLY A 325 -15.69 -15.37 10.26
N LEU A 326 -14.45 -15.83 10.48
CA LEU A 326 -13.27 -14.97 10.59
C LEU A 326 -12.47 -14.95 9.28
N PHE A 327 -12.14 -13.73 8.81
CA PHE A 327 -11.31 -13.50 7.64
C PHE A 327 -10.15 -12.57 7.99
N VAL A 328 -9.03 -12.74 7.31
CA VAL A 328 -7.84 -11.89 7.50
C VAL A 328 -7.37 -11.35 6.16
N GLY A 329 -7.05 -10.06 6.15
CA GLY A 329 -6.31 -9.38 5.09
C GLY A 329 -5.09 -8.66 5.66
N ASN A 330 -3.86 -9.16 5.36
CA ASN A 330 -2.65 -8.65 5.98
C ASN A 330 -1.39 -8.92 5.14
N GLY A 331 -0.21 -8.66 5.69
CA GLY A 331 1.08 -9.09 5.14
C GLY A 331 1.52 -8.39 3.85
N LEU A 332 0.93 -7.23 3.50
CA LEU A 332 1.25 -6.52 2.26
C LEU A 332 2.65 -5.87 2.26
N GLY A 333 3.31 -5.80 3.40
CA GLY A 333 4.65 -5.25 3.54
C GLY A 333 4.83 -3.86 2.91
N PRO A 334 5.88 -3.65 2.09
CA PRO A 334 6.12 -2.37 1.44
C PRO A 334 5.17 -2.06 0.28
N SER A 335 4.40 -3.05 -0.20
CA SER A 335 3.55 -2.93 -1.39
C SER A 335 2.09 -2.59 -1.07
N GLY A 336 1.78 -2.25 0.19
CA GLY A 336 0.41 -2.09 0.67
C GLY A 336 -0.44 -1.09 -0.11
N LEU A 337 0.11 0.06 -0.52
CA LEU A 337 -0.63 1.05 -1.30
C LEU A 337 -0.84 0.61 -2.76
N THR A 338 0.06 -0.19 -3.32
CA THR A 338 -0.12 -0.78 -4.65
C THR A 338 -1.15 -1.90 -4.63
N LEU A 339 -0.98 -2.88 -3.72
CA LEU A 339 -1.76 -4.12 -3.73
C LEU A 339 -3.08 -4.02 -2.96
N GLY A 340 -3.11 -3.20 -1.90
CA GLY A 340 -4.21 -3.17 -0.94
C GLY A 340 -5.61 -2.96 -1.52
N PRO A 341 -5.81 -2.02 -2.46
CA PRO A 341 -7.12 -1.83 -3.06
C PRO A 341 -7.65 -3.05 -3.81
N TYR A 342 -6.79 -3.73 -4.58
CA TYR A 342 -7.17 -4.94 -5.31
C TYR A 342 -7.34 -6.15 -4.37
N ALA A 343 -6.41 -6.34 -3.45
CA ALA A 343 -6.50 -7.36 -2.42
C ALA A 343 -7.78 -7.22 -1.57
N GLY A 344 -8.18 -5.97 -1.28
CA GLY A 344 -9.43 -5.68 -0.56
C GLY A 344 -10.67 -6.10 -1.34
N ARG A 345 -10.68 -5.91 -2.66
CA ARG A 345 -11.73 -6.41 -3.54
C ARG A 345 -11.80 -7.94 -3.50
N LEU A 346 -10.67 -8.62 -3.68
CA LEU A 346 -10.60 -10.09 -3.65
C LEU A 346 -11.09 -10.66 -2.31
N LEU A 347 -10.68 -10.03 -1.20
CA LEU A 347 -11.12 -10.46 0.12
C LEU A 347 -12.61 -10.23 0.34
N ALA A 348 -13.16 -9.13 -0.17
CA ALA A 348 -14.61 -8.89 -0.12
C ALA A 348 -15.39 -9.95 -0.92
N ASP A 349 -14.91 -10.34 -2.11
CA ASP A 349 -15.49 -11.42 -2.88
C ASP A 349 -15.44 -12.75 -2.11
N ALA A 350 -14.31 -13.08 -1.47
CA ALA A 350 -14.17 -14.27 -0.64
C ALA A 350 -15.12 -14.27 0.57
N VAL A 351 -15.30 -13.14 1.25
CA VAL A 351 -16.26 -12.97 2.37
C VAL A 351 -17.69 -13.24 1.92
N LEU A 352 -18.03 -12.86 0.69
CA LEU A 352 -19.35 -13.09 0.09
C LEU A 352 -19.52 -14.50 -0.51
N GLY A 353 -18.51 -15.36 -0.42
CA GLY A 353 -18.53 -16.70 -1.03
C GLY A 353 -18.52 -16.66 -2.56
N ARG A 354 -18.03 -15.58 -3.18
CA ARG A 354 -17.91 -15.45 -4.63
C ARG A 354 -16.55 -15.97 -5.11
N SER A 355 -16.49 -16.38 -6.37
CA SER A 355 -15.22 -16.70 -7.01
C SER A 355 -14.36 -15.45 -7.15
N THR A 356 -13.05 -15.60 -6.96
CA THR A 356 -12.06 -14.54 -7.12
C THR A 356 -11.32 -14.67 -8.44
N GLU A 357 -10.82 -13.56 -9.00
CA GLU A 357 -10.06 -13.55 -10.27
C GLU A 357 -8.73 -14.32 -10.19
N ILE A 358 -8.20 -14.48 -8.99
CA ILE A 358 -7.00 -15.28 -8.71
C ILE A 358 -7.30 -16.25 -7.57
N GLU A 359 -6.67 -17.43 -7.62
CA GLU A 359 -6.79 -18.41 -6.55
C GLU A 359 -6.15 -17.91 -5.25
N LEU A 360 -6.89 -17.96 -4.13
CA LEU A 360 -6.43 -17.45 -2.85
C LEU A 360 -5.67 -18.46 -1.99
N GLY A 361 -5.55 -19.70 -2.41
CA GLY A 361 -4.88 -20.77 -1.64
C GLY A 361 -3.44 -20.44 -1.24
N ALA A 362 -2.68 -19.80 -2.13
CA ALA A 362 -1.32 -19.36 -1.85
C ALA A 362 -1.25 -18.24 -0.77
N TYR A 363 -2.36 -17.57 -0.51
CA TYR A 363 -2.44 -16.46 0.45
C TYR A 363 -3.14 -16.83 1.75
N ASP A 364 -3.37 -18.13 2.02
CA ASP A 364 -3.99 -18.59 3.27
C ASP A 364 -3.33 -17.91 4.49
N PRO A 365 -4.10 -17.24 5.38
CA PRO A 365 -3.54 -16.53 6.54
C PRO A 365 -2.73 -17.40 7.49
N LEU A 366 -3.00 -18.71 7.51
CA LEU A 366 -2.34 -19.68 8.39
C LEU A 366 -1.42 -20.64 7.63
N ARG A 367 -0.98 -20.26 6.44
CA ARG A 367 0.00 -21.05 5.68
C ARG A 367 1.37 -21.09 6.40
N GLY A 368 2.10 -22.18 6.23
CA GLY A 368 3.51 -22.37 6.62
C GLY A 368 3.70 -22.67 8.07
#